data_b48e9a3c69a39016346b949b18aa6007
#
_entry.id   b48e9a3c69a39016346b949b18aa6007
#
_cell.length_a   1.000
_cell.length_b   1.000
_cell.length_c   1.000
_cell.angle_alpha   90.00
_cell.angle_beta   90.00
_cell.angle_gamma   90.00
#
_symmetry.space_group_name_H-M   'P 1'
#
loop_
_entity.id
_entity.type
_entity.pdbx_description
1 polymer ?
#
loop_
_entity_poly.entity_id
_entity_poly.type
_entity_poly.pdbx_seq_one_letter_code
_entity_poly.pdbx_strand_id
1 'polypeptide(L)'
;MNWFPLRNFTHYSLLKGFSKPTELAKICADNDYPACGIADYKSISGCVSFFQACKKVGVKPILGCSFDNNAVFARNKDGWFDLIEMVSSLDEDGNVNIKFCQEIMSRDNLISISKNIQPSYYVDSKQAGLHRVLLCSALKTTLPKIQKQLRKNELDKAVSQYFTHDDKCIQPVAVTKELQHIYEVCEDYDILSPPMLPKFDCPEGLSEEDYLKVLAREGWKRHLIDTGKVKKPEDKQKYLDRFNSELQVIKDANLFGYFLIVQDIIRHVEHDMGCLAGPGRGSAAGCLISYLIGITKIDPVEYDLLFERFYNAGRNTDGHVSLPDIDMDVPGKRRDDVIDYLKGKYGKDHVSQMITFGRLQGRSAIKEVLRINDACSFGEMNAITKSIPNEADISDQLA
;
A
#
# COMPACT_ATOMS: atom_id res chain seq x y z
N MET A 1 0.92 -27.42 23.83
CA MET A 1 1.12 -26.48 22.70
C MET A 1 2.54 -25.92 22.79
N ASN A 2 3.25 -25.79 21.66
CA ASN A 2 4.54 -25.08 21.63
C ASN A 2 4.33 -23.57 21.71
N TRP A 3 5.33 -22.86 22.22
CA TRP A 3 5.37 -21.41 22.22
C TRP A 3 5.37 -20.87 20.78
N PHE A 4 4.87 -19.65 20.58
CA PHE A 4 4.96 -18.92 19.32
C PHE A 4 5.10 -17.41 19.57
N PRO A 5 5.76 -16.67 18.68
CA PRO A 5 5.88 -15.21 18.78
C PRO A 5 4.56 -14.55 18.41
N LEU A 6 3.99 -13.76 19.33
CA LEU A 6 2.68 -13.14 19.16
C LEU A 6 2.78 -11.66 18.79
N ARG A 7 3.51 -10.87 19.57
CA ARG A 7 3.60 -9.41 19.38
C ARG A 7 4.88 -9.05 18.64
N ASN A 8 4.84 -9.05 17.32
CA ASN A 8 6.00 -8.74 16.50
C ASN A 8 5.78 -7.45 15.73
N PHE A 9 6.77 -6.56 15.77
CA PHE A 9 6.85 -5.36 14.97
C PHE A 9 7.63 -5.63 13.69
N THR A 10 7.03 -5.29 12.56
CA THR A 10 7.70 -5.38 11.27
C THR A 10 8.21 -4.00 10.84
N HIS A 11 8.85 -3.94 9.68
CA HIS A 11 9.27 -2.68 9.08
C HIS A 11 8.08 -1.74 8.74
N TYR A 12 6.83 -2.21 8.82
CA TYR A 12 5.63 -1.38 8.76
C TYR A 12 5.34 -0.63 10.06
N SER A 13 5.98 -1.02 11.17
CA SER A 13 6.14 -0.15 12.35
C SER A 13 7.27 0.82 12.08
N LEU A 14 6.98 1.91 11.33
CA LEU A 14 7.96 2.82 10.77
C LEU A 14 8.97 3.29 11.81
N LEU A 15 10.26 3.14 11.49
CA LEU A 15 11.41 3.52 12.32
C LEU A 15 11.42 2.86 13.73
N LYS A 16 10.64 1.80 13.95
CA LYS A 16 10.61 1.02 15.19
C LYS A 16 10.94 -0.45 14.95
N GLY A 17 10.22 -1.12 14.05
CA GLY A 17 10.41 -2.53 13.72
C GLY A 17 11.41 -2.72 12.57
N PHE A 18 12.13 -3.84 12.60
CA PHE A 18 13.13 -4.19 11.58
C PHE A 18 12.78 -5.49 10.83
N SER A 19 11.99 -6.38 11.44
CA SER A 19 11.60 -7.66 10.85
C SER A 19 10.81 -7.47 9.55
N LYS A 20 11.04 -8.37 8.57
CA LYS A 20 10.15 -8.47 7.40
C LYS A 20 9.04 -9.49 7.69
N PRO A 21 7.81 -9.29 7.17
CA PRO A 21 6.74 -10.28 7.30
C PRO A 21 7.12 -11.69 6.86
N THR A 22 7.89 -11.79 5.76
CA THR A 22 8.38 -13.07 5.23
C THR A 22 9.42 -13.74 6.13
N GLU A 23 10.27 -12.97 6.82
CA GLU A 23 11.25 -13.47 7.78
C GLU A 23 10.55 -14.02 9.02
N LEU A 24 9.52 -13.32 9.52
CA LEU A 24 8.69 -13.79 10.65
C LEU A 24 8.03 -15.13 10.35
N ALA A 25 7.37 -15.25 9.20
CA ALA A 25 6.71 -16.48 8.79
C ALA A 25 7.72 -17.64 8.66
N LYS A 26 8.88 -17.37 8.04
CA LYS A 26 9.94 -18.35 7.84
C LYS A 26 10.50 -18.86 9.16
N ILE A 27 10.87 -17.97 10.10
CA ILE A 27 11.45 -18.39 11.37
C ILE A 27 10.47 -19.21 12.20
N CYS A 28 9.16 -18.95 12.07
CA CYS A 28 8.14 -19.76 12.73
C CYS A 28 8.03 -21.15 12.12
N ALA A 29 8.12 -21.28 10.81
CA ALA A 29 8.13 -22.57 10.14
C ALA A 29 9.41 -23.36 10.46
N ASP A 30 10.58 -22.71 10.41
CA ASP A 30 11.88 -23.34 10.68
C ASP A 30 12.01 -23.87 12.13
N ASN A 31 11.20 -23.35 13.06
CA ASN A 31 11.17 -23.77 14.48
C ASN A 31 9.91 -24.52 14.87
N ASP A 32 9.10 -24.97 13.92
CA ASP A 32 7.85 -25.71 14.17
C ASP A 32 6.89 -24.98 15.14
N TYR A 33 6.84 -23.63 15.09
CA TYR A 33 5.89 -22.88 15.88
C TYR A 33 4.49 -22.97 15.27
N PRO A 34 3.45 -23.23 16.10
CA PRO A 34 2.10 -23.49 15.60
C PRO A 34 1.42 -22.25 15.00
N ALA A 35 1.88 -21.07 15.37
CA ALA A 35 1.34 -19.79 14.91
C ALA A 35 2.43 -18.72 14.89
N CYS A 36 2.10 -17.60 14.25
CA CYS A 36 2.88 -16.37 14.30
C CYS A 36 1.93 -15.18 14.38
N GLY A 37 2.21 -14.22 15.25
CA GLY A 37 1.46 -12.97 15.33
C GLY A 37 2.19 -11.82 14.66
N ILE A 38 1.44 -10.85 14.18
CA ILE A 38 1.91 -9.52 13.78
C ILE A 38 1.09 -8.48 14.55
N ALA A 39 1.75 -7.45 15.09
CA ALA A 39 1.06 -6.37 15.77
C ALA A 39 1.84 -5.06 15.61
N ASP A 40 1.93 -4.59 14.37
CA ASP A 40 2.63 -3.35 14.05
C ASP A 40 2.07 -2.14 14.81
N TYR A 41 2.93 -1.17 15.10
CA TYR A 41 2.56 0.01 15.88
C TYR A 41 1.67 0.94 15.07
N LYS A 42 0.41 1.07 15.51
CA LYS A 42 -0.62 1.93 14.89
C LYS A 42 -0.78 1.70 13.37
N SER A 43 -0.55 0.48 12.92
CA SER A 43 -0.61 0.12 11.51
C SER A 43 -0.99 -1.36 11.33
N ILE A 44 -1.74 -1.65 10.28
CA ILE A 44 -2.04 -3.01 9.81
C ILE A 44 -1.52 -3.25 8.40
N SER A 45 -0.72 -2.32 7.86
CA SER A 45 -0.22 -2.37 6.48
C SER A 45 0.67 -3.59 6.21
N GLY A 46 1.30 -4.15 7.26
CA GLY A 46 2.09 -5.39 7.18
C GLY A 46 1.25 -6.66 7.14
N CYS A 47 -0.02 -6.61 7.55
CA CYS A 47 -0.84 -7.80 7.78
C CYS A 47 -1.08 -8.62 6.50
N VAL A 48 -1.31 -7.99 5.34
CA VAL A 48 -1.56 -8.71 4.08
C VAL A 48 -0.32 -9.51 3.65
N SER A 49 0.84 -8.87 3.60
CA SER A 49 2.10 -9.53 3.26
C SER A 49 2.46 -10.65 4.25
N PHE A 50 2.17 -10.42 5.53
CA PHE A 50 2.38 -11.39 6.59
C PHE A 50 1.44 -12.59 6.46
N PHE A 51 0.16 -12.36 6.24
CA PHE A 51 -0.84 -13.39 6.01
C PHE A 51 -0.44 -14.32 4.85
N GLN A 52 -0.10 -13.72 3.69
CA GLN A 52 0.35 -14.48 2.51
C GLN A 52 1.63 -15.28 2.80
N ALA A 53 2.58 -14.70 3.52
CA ALA A 53 3.81 -15.40 3.90
C ALA A 53 3.55 -16.59 4.83
N CYS A 54 2.69 -16.42 5.84
CA CYS A 54 2.31 -17.49 6.76
C CYS A 54 1.57 -18.62 6.05
N LYS A 55 0.60 -18.31 5.19
CA LYS A 55 -0.12 -19.31 4.39
C LYS A 55 0.82 -20.12 3.49
N LYS A 56 1.81 -19.46 2.86
CA LYS A 56 2.80 -20.13 2.02
C LYS A 56 3.64 -21.18 2.75
N VAL A 57 3.92 -20.97 4.04
CA VAL A 57 4.76 -21.87 4.84
C VAL A 57 3.95 -22.73 5.83
N GLY A 58 2.61 -22.66 5.80
CA GLY A 58 1.73 -23.48 6.63
C GLY A 58 1.68 -23.08 8.13
N VAL A 59 2.01 -21.84 8.46
CA VAL A 59 1.94 -21.30 9.84
C VAL A 59 0.64 -20.53 10.02
N LYS A 60 -0.06 -20.70 11.13
CA LYS A 60 -1.30 -19.98 11.45
C LYS A 60 -0.99 -18.49 11.68
N PRO A 61 -1.52 -17.54 10.87
CA PRO A 61 -1.35 -16.11 11.10
C PRO A 61 -2.29 -15.61 12.19
N ILE A 62 -1.79 -14.78 13.11
CA ILE A 62 -2.60 -14.05 14.09
C ILE A 62 -2.39 -12.56 13.84
N LEU A 63 -3.45 -11.88 13.41
CA LEU A 63 -3.38 -10.51 12.92
C LEU A 63 -3.80 -9.52 13.99
N GLY A 64 -2.98 -8.49 14.22
CA GLY A 64 -3.22 -7.51 15.25
C GLY A 64 -2.57 -6.16 14.97
N CYS A 65 -2.79 -5.25 15.90
CA CYS A 65 -2.20 -3.92 15.93
C CYS A 65 -1.81 -3.53 17.35
N SER A 66 -0.69 -2.85 17.51
CA SER A 66 -0.26 -2.31 18.79
C SER A 66 -0.60 -0.83 18.92
N PHE A 67 -1.22 -0.46 20.03
CA PHE A 67 -1.52 0.91 20.42
C PHE A 67 -0.79 1.21 21.73
N ASP A 68 0.25 2.01 21.68
CA ASP A 68 1.13 2.33 22.81
C ASP A 68 1.51 1.10 23.66
N ASN A 69 0.87 0.89 24.81
CA ASN A 69 1.19 -0.21 25.73
C ASN A 69 0.36 -1.49 25.47
N ASN A 70 -0.67 -1.43 24.65
CA ASN A 70 -1.58 -2.54 24.41
C ASN A 70 -1.43 -3.06 22.99
N ALA A 71 -1.78 -4.33 22.77
CA ALA A 71 -1.97 -4.87 21.43
C ALA A 71 -3.32 -5.58 21.38
N VAL A 72 -3.95 -5.50 20.22
CA VAL A 72 -5.27 -6.05 19.95
C VAL A 72 -5.16 -6.96 18.75
N PHE A 73 -5.78 -8.14 18.80
CA PHE A 73 -5.75 -9.13 17.74
C PHE A 73 -7.16 -9.48 17.28
N ALA A 74 -7.34 -9.72 16.00
CA ALA A 74 -8.57 -10.18 15.41
C ALA A 74 -8.78 -11.67 15.70
N ARG A 75 -9.96 -12.04 16.25
CA ARG A 75 -10.33 -13.43 16.55
C ARG A 75 -10.83 -14.17 15.31
N ASN A 76 -11.50 -13.45 14.43
CA ASN A 76 -12.16 -13.96 13.22
C ASN A 76 -12.15 -12.90 12.11
N LYS A 77 -12.85 -13.18 11.01
CA LYS A 77 -12.93 -12.26 9.86
C LYS A 77 -13.61 -10.93 10.21
N ASP A 78 -14.64 -10.94 11.05
CA ASP A 78 -15.31 -9.71 11.48
C ASP A 78 -14.37 -8.87 12.36
N GLY A 79 -13.57 -9.52 13.20
CA GLY A 79 -12.49 -8.86 13.95
C GLY A 79 -11.42 -8.23 13.07
N TRP A 80 -11.16 -8.79 11.91
CA TRP A 80 -10.28 -8.14 10.93
C TRP A 80 -10.86 -6.81 10.45
N PHE A 81 -12.16 -6.75 10.16
CA PHE A 81 -12.82 -5.49 9.78
C PHE A 81 -12.89 -4.49 10.95
N ASP A 82 -13.16 -4.97 12.16
CA ASP A 82 -13.12 -4.16 13.38
C ASP A 82 -11.72 -3.56 13.61
N LEU A 83 -10.66 -4.30 13.31
CA LEU A 83 -9.29 -3.83 13.42
C LEU A 83 -8.98 -2.76 12.36
N ILE A 84 -9.47 -2.91 11.13
CA ILE A 84 -9.38 -1.88 10.07
C ILE A 84 -10.10 -0.61 10.52
N GLU A 85 -11.32 -0.73 11.05
CA GLU A 85 -12.12 0.39 11.53
C GLU A 85 -11.40 1.13 12.68
N MET A 86 -10.85 0.38 13.64
CA MET A 86 -10.08 0.93 14.75
C MET A 86 -8.85 1.72 14.29
N VAL A 87 -8.05 1.16 13.36
CA VAL A 87 -6.85 1.84 12.84
C VAL A 87 -7.21 3.05 11.97
N SER A 88 -8.32 2.95 11.20
CA SER A 88 -8.81 4.06 10.37
C SER A 88 -9.38 5.23 11.18
N SER A 89 -9.72 5.02 12.46
CA SER A 89 -10.22 6.04 13.37
C SER A 89 -9.14 6.86 14.08
N LEU A 90 -7.86 6.54 13.85
CA LEU A 90 -6.77 7.32 14.42
C LEU A 90 -6.77 8.73 13.84
N ASP A 91 -6.53 9.73 14.70
CA ASP A 91 -6.36 11.12 14.27
C ASP A 91 -5.00 11.34 13.55
N GLU A 92 -4.76 12.55 13.07
CA GLU A 92 -3.52 12.92 12.35
C GLU A 92 -2.26 12.71 13.20
N ASP A 93 -2.37 12.81 14.52
CA ASP A 93 -1.28 12.54 15.48
C ASP A 93 -1.18 11.04 15.85
N GLY A 94 -2.08 10.22 15.32
CA GLY A 94 -2.19 8.79 15.61
C GLY A 94 -2.75 8.50 16.99
N ASN A 95 -3.56 9.40 17.56
CA ASN A 95 -4.22 9.13 18.83
C ASN A 95 -5.51 8.36 18.63
N VAL A 96 -5.81 7.53 19.60
CA VAL A 96 -6.97 6.64 19.61
C VAL A 96 -8.17 7.36 20.22
N ASN A 97 -9.32 7.31 19.55
CA ASN A 97 -10.57 7.71 20.18
C ASN A 97 -11.03 6.60 21.16
N ILE A 98 -10.84 6.83 22.46
CA ILE A 98 -11.07 5.84 23.51
C ILE A 98 -12.52 5.31 23.50
N LYS A 99 -13.51 6.19 23.34
CA LYS A 99 -14.93 5.78 23.32
C LYS A 99 -15.24 4.87 22.12
N PHE A 100 -14.73 5.24 20.96
CA PHE A 100 -14.91 4.46 19.75
C PHE A 100 -14.22 3.10 19.83
N CYS A 101 -13.00 3.04 20.37
CA CYS A 101 -12.34 1.77 20.60
C CYS A 101 -13.06 0.87 21.62
N GLN A 102 -13.65 1.44 22.66
CA GLN A 102 -14.47 0.68 23.61
C GLN A 102 -15.72 0.09 22.96
N GLU A 103 -16.34 0.84 22.07
CA GLU A 103 -17.49 0.35 21.28
C GLU A 103 -17.08 -0.82 20.37
N ILE A 104 -15.99 -0.70 19.61
CA ILE A 104 -15.50 -1.78 18.77
C ILE A 104 -15.12 -3.01 19.61
N MET A 105 -14.40 -2.82 20.71
CA MET A 105 -14.03 -3.92 21.61
C MET A 105 -15.25 -4.63 22.22
N SER A 106 -16.39 -3.96 22.36
CA SER A 106 -17.63 -4.56 22.89
C SER A 106 -18.31 -5.55 21.92
N ARG A 107 -17.88 -5.57 20.64
CA ARG A 107 -18.39 -6.50 19.62
C ARG A 107 -17.87 -7.94 19.80
N ASP A 108 -16.91 -8.15 20.71
CA ASP A 108 -16.28 -9.46 21.06
C ASP A 108 -15.55 -10.16 19.90
N ASN A 109 -15.24 -9.44 18.83
CA ASN A 109 -14.48 -9.96 17.68
C ASN A 109 -12.97 -9.75 17.82
N LEU A 110 -12.56 -8.95 18.81
CA LEU A 110 -11.16 -8.61 19.09
C LEU A 110 -10.76 -9.13 20.47
N ILE A 111 -9.47 -9.41 20.62
CA ILE A 111 -8.87 -9.77 21.91
C ILE A 111 -7.66 -8.88 22.18
N SER A 112 -7.60 -8.31 23.38
CA SER A 112 -6.44 -7.54 23.84
C SER A 112 -5.51 -8.42 24.67
N ILE A 113 -4.22 -8.09 24.63
CA ILE A 113 -3.20 -8.79 25.43
C ILE A 113 -2.70 -7.92 26.59
N SER A 114 -2.22 -8.58 27.62
CA SER A 114 -1.58 -7.94 28.76
C SER A 114 -0.25 -7.26 28.37
N LYS A 115 0.16 -6.29 29.16
CA LYS A 115 1.45 -5.59 29.00
C LYS A 115 2.67 -6.51 29.19
N ASN A 116 2.48 -7.71 29.71
CA ASN A 116 3.56 -8.67 29.96
C ASN A 116 4.12 -9.28 28.68
N ILE A 117 3.31 -9.33 27.60
CA ILE A 117 3.79 -9.79 26.29
C ILE A 117 4.50 -8.64 25.59
N GLN A 118 5.83 -8.63 25.74
CA GLN A 118 6.68 -7.59 25.14
C GLN A 118 6.77 -7.77 23.62
N PRO A 119 6.84 -6.68 22.85
CA PRO A 119 7.03 -6.75 21.40
C PRO A 119 8.46 -7.20 21.06
N SER A 120 8.61 -8.02 20.01
CA SER A 120 9.89 -8.18 19.31
C SER A 120 10.01 -7.16 18.17
N TYR A 121 11.21 -6.65 17.96
CA TYR A 121 11.52 -5.62 16.99
C TYR A 121 12.31 -6.15 15.79
N TYR A 122 12.96 -7.29 15.97
CA TYR A 122 13.77 -8.00 14.97
C TYR A 122 13.74 -9.51 15.27
N VAL A 123 14.10 -10.33 14.28
CA VAL A 123 13.97 -11.79 14.41
C VAL A 123 15.14 -12.45 15.14
N ASP A 124 16.36 -11.93 14.98
CA ASP A 124 17.60 -12.50 15.54
C ASP A 124 18.42 -11.42 16.23
N SER A 125 19.07 -11.77 17.36
CA SER A 125 19.93 -10.86 18.14
C SER A 125 21.07 -10.23 17.32
N LYS A 126 21.55 -10.89 16.26
CA LYS A 126 22.53 -10.34 15.31
C LYS A 126 22.03 -9.06 14.60
N GLN A 127 20.72 -8.87 14.51
CA GLN A 127 20.10 -7.69 13.90
C GLN A 127 20.04 -6.48 14.86
N ALA A 128 20.40 -6.64 16.13
CA ALA A 128 20.33 -5.56 17.12
C ALA A 128 21.13 -4.31 16.70
N GLY A 129 22.31 -4.51 16.11
CA GLY A 129 23.13 -3.40 15.58
C GLY A 129 22.41 -2.61 14.47
N LEU A 130 21.77 -3.31 13.54
CA LEU A 130 20.99 -2.69 12.45
C LEU A 130 19.76 -1.97 12.99
N HIS A 131 19.08 -2.55 13.95
CA HIS A 131 17.94 -1.93 14.64
C HIS A 131 18.33 -0.63 15.35
N ARG A 132 19.51 -0.58 15.99
CA ARG A 132 20.05 0.66 16.60
C ARG A 132 20.29 1.76 15.58
N VAL A 133 20.77 1.41 14.39
CA VAL A 133 20.91 2.37 13.28
C VAL A 133 19.53 2.94 12.90
N LEU A 134 18.51 2.09 12.76
CA LEU A 134 17.14 2.52 12.48
C LEU A 134 16.60 3.45 13.56
N LEU A 135 16.81 3.12 14.84
CA LEU A 135 16.38 3.98 15.96
C LEU A 135 17.12 5.32 15.99
N CYS A 136 18.41 5.36 15.63
CA CYS A 136 19.14 6.64 15.51
C CYS A 136 18.57 7.53 14.40
N SER A 137 18.10 6.94 13.30
CA SER A 137 17.38 7.68 12.26
C SER A 137 16.06 8.26 12.80
N ALA A 138 15.27 7.47 13.52
CA ALA A 138 14.04 7.92 14.18
C ALA A 138 14.27 9.08 15.17
N LEU A 139 15.32 8.95 15.98
CA LEU A 139 15.70 9.95 16.99
C LEU A 139 16.48 11.14 16.41
N LYS A 140 16.72 11.17 15.09
CA LYS A 140 17.51 12.20 14.39
C LYS A 140 18.89 12.45 15.04
N THR A 141 19.57 11.38 15.46
CA THR A 141 20.83 11.40 16.20
C THR A 141 21.88 10.49 15.55
N THR A 142 23.05 10.32 16.19
CA THR A 142 24.12 9.44 15.76
C THR A 142 24.49 8.44 16.87
N LEU A 143 25.04 7.28 16.51
CA LEU A 143 25.48 6.27 17.48
C LEU A 143 26.52 6.80 18.47
N PRO A 144 27.55 7.57 18.06
CA PRO A 144 28.51 8.16 19.01
C PRO A 144 27.84 9.11 20.02
N LYS A 145 26.83 9.90 19.60
CA LYS A 145 26.08 10.78 20.53
C LYS A 145 25.28 9.96 21.55
N ILE A 146 24.59 8.91 21.10
CA ILE A 146 23.88 7.99 21.99
C ILE A 146 24.85 7.35 23.00
N GLN A 147 26.00 6.84 22.54
CA GLN A 147 27.01 6.25 23.43
C GLN A 147 27.52 7.25 24.48
N LYS A 148 27.71 8.53 24.07
CA LYS A 148 28.11 9.57 25.02
C LYS A 148 27.02 9.84 26.07
N GLN A 149 25.75 9.90 25.67
CA GLN A 149 24.60 10.06 26.58
C GLN A 149 24.46 8.88 27.55
N LEU A 150 24.65 7.64 27.05
CA LEU A 150 24.64 6.43 27.89
C LEU A 150 25.72 6.47 28.96
N ARG A 151 26.97 6.86 28.62
CA ARG A 151 28.07 6.97 29.57
C ARG A 151 27.80 8.02 30.65
N LYS A 152 27.03 9.07 30.35
CA LYS A 152 26.65 10.14 31.28
C LYS A 152 25.34 9.84 32.01
N ASN A 153 24.68 8.75 31.69
CA ASN A 153 23.34 8.42 32.21
C ASN A 153 22.28 9.51 31.92
N GLU A 154 22.44 10.18 30.78
CA GLU A 154 21.55 11.25 30.30
C GLU A 154 20.42 10.73 29.35
N LEU A 155 20.51 9.50 28.90
CA LEU A 155 19.51 8.91 27.99
C LEU A 155 18.33 8.36 28.80
N ASP A 156 17.11 8.60 28.32
CA ASP A 156 15.89 8.04 28.90
C ASP A 156 15.98 6.51 29.04
N LYS A 157 15.51 5.98 30.18
CA LYS A 157 15.59 4.53 30.49
C LYS A 157 14.83 3.68 29.49
N ALA A 158 13.67 4.17 29.00
CA ALA A 158 12.87 3.44 28.02
C ALA A 158 13.58 3.37 26.67
N VAL A 159 14.43 4.35 26.35
CA VAL A 159 15.22 4.37 25.11
C VAL A 159 16.54 3.62 25.30
N SER A 160 17.20 3.75 26.45
CA SER A 160 18.53 3.17 26.72
C SER A 160 18.55 1.65 26.56
N GLN A 161 17.47 0.96 26.92
CA GLN A 161 17.36 -0.51 26.83
C GLN A 161 17.58 -1.05 25.40
N TYR A 162 17.23 -0.27 24.36
CA TYR A 162 17.45 -0.67 22.96
C TYR A 162 18.92 -0.60 22.54
N PHE A 163 19.72 0.18 23.24
CA PHE A 163 21.14 0.38 22.94
C PHE A 163 22.05 -0.42 23.85
N THR A 164 21.54 -0.96 24.97
CA THR A 164 22.32 -1.72 25.95
C THR A 164 22.07 -3.22 25.94
N HIS A 165 20.95 -3.67 25.36
CA HIS A 165 20.56 -5.08 25.32
C HIS A 165 20.28 -5.52 23.87
N ASP A 166 20.57 -6.77 23.55
CA ASP A 166 20.31 -7.40 22.23
C ASP A 166 19.11 -8.37 22.30
N ASP A 167 18.25 -8.20 23.30
CA ASP A 167 17.17 -9.10 23.69
C ASP A 167 15.79 -8.74 23.11
N LYS A 168 15.71 -7.73 22.22
CA LYS A 168 14.45 -7.30 21.59
C LYS A 168 14.10 -8.10 20.33
N CYS A 169 14.66 -9.30 20.22
CA CYS A 169 14.37 -10.29 19.16
C CYS A 169 13.31 -11.29 19.60
N ILE A 170 12.96 -12.18 18.69
CA ILE A 170 12.11 -13.33 18.98
C ILE A 170 12.85 -14.27 19.95
N GLN A 171 12.30 -14.43 21.17
CA GLN A 171 12.85 -15.31 22.19
C GLN A 171 11.76 -16.21 22.75
N PRO A 172 11.90 -17.53 22.62
CA PRO A 172 10.98 -18.47 23.23
C PRO A 172 10.96 -18.29 24.75
N VAL A 173 9.76 -18.19 25.29
CA VAL A 173 9.51 -18.14 26.73
C VAL A 173 8.50 -19.22 27.11
N ALA A 174 8.28 -19.42 28.40
CA ALA A 174 7.26 -20.36 28.86
C ALA A 174 5.88 -19.99 28.29
N VAL A 175 5.13 -20.98 27.83
CA VAL A 175 3.77 -20.79 27.33
C VAL A 175 2.89 -20.36 28.50
N THR A 176 2.31 -19.16 28.37
CA THR A 176 1.35 -18.63 29.35
C THR A 176 -0.07 -19.10 29.01
N LYS A 177 -0.96 -19.09 30.02
CA LYS A 177 -2.40 -19.33 29.79
C LYS A 177 -2.99 -18.32 28.81
N GLU A 178 -2.52 -17.09 28.85
CA GLU A 178 -2.94 -16.02 27.93
C GLU A 178 -2.56 -16.35 26.48
N LEU A 179 -1.33 -16.78 26.22
CA LEU A 179 -0.88 -17.17 24.89
C LEU A 179 -1.64 -18.39 24.35
N GLN A 180 -1.91 -19.36 25.21
CA GLN A 180 -2.72 -20.53 24.87
C GLN A 180 -4.14 -20.12 24.51
N HIS A 181 -4.78 -19.28 25.32
CA HIS A 181 -6.12 -18.77 25.06
C HIS A 181 -6.22 -18.04 23.72
N ILE A 182 -5.26 -17.17 23.41
CA ILE A 182 -5.24 -16.45 22.12
C ILE A 182 -5.16 -17.43 20.94
N TYR A 183 -4.33 -18.46 21.04
CA TYR A 183 -4.23 -19.48 19.98
C TYR A 183 -5.56 -20.22 19.76
N GLU A 184 -6.29 -20.51 20.84
CA GLU A 184 -7.57 -21.22 20.80
C GLU A 184 -8.72 -20.37 20.27
N VAL A 185 -8.77 -19.07 20.62
CA VAL A 185 -9.89 -18.19 20.23
C VAL A 185 -9.71 -17.48 18.90
N CYS A 186 -8.47 -17.33 18.42
CA CYS A 186 -8.24 -16.81 17.09
C CYS A 186 -8.48 -17.92 16.05
N GLU A 187 -9.40 -17.70 15.14
CA GLU A 187 -9.73 -18.63 14.07
C GLU A 187 -8.68 -18.58 12.94
N ASP A 188 -8.76 -19.53 12.02
CA ASP A 188 -8.08 -19.46 10.73
C ASP A 188 -9.09 -18.93 9.68
N TYR A 189 -8.89 -17.71 9.22
CA TYR A 189 -9.78 -17.02 8.27
C TYR A 189 -8.98 -16.38 7.14
N ASP A 190 -9.64 -16.09 6.04
CA ASP A 190 -9.03 -15.42 4.89
C ASP A 190 -9.38 -13.94 4.88
N ILE A 191 -8.35 -13.10 4.80
CA ILE A 191 -8.48 -11.64 4.68
C ILE A 191 -8.42 -11.14 3.23
N LEU A 192 -8.06 -12.01 2.30
CA LEU A 192 -8.00 -11.66 0.89
C LEU A 192 -9.39 -11.73 0.27
N SER A 193 -9.68 -10.78 -0.57
CA SER A 193 -10.89 -10.76 -1.39
C SER A 193 -10.49 -10.60 -2.85
N PRO A 194 -11.23 -11.20 -3.78
CA PRO A 194 -11.00 -10.92 -5.19
C PRO A 194 -11.21 -9.42 -5.46
N PRO A 195 -10.48 -8.85 -6.43
CA PRO A 195 -10.67 -7.45 -6.81
C PRO A 195 -12.12 -7.22 -7.22
N MET A 196 -12.74 -6.20 -6.63
CA MET A 196 -14.07 -5.75 -7.01
C MET A 196 -13.96 -4.52 -7.87
N LEU A 197 -14.52 -4.59 -9.08
CA LEU A 197 -14.63 -3.42 -9.94
C LEU A 197 -15.82 -2.56 -9.48
N PRO A 198 -15.64 -1.23 -9.38
CA PRO A 198 -16.73 -0.34 -9.05
C PRO A 198 -17.77 -0.37 -10.17
N LYS A 199 -19.05 -0.24 -9.81
CA LYS A 199 -20.15 -0.04 -10.76
C LYS A 199 -20.37 1.45 -10.98
N PHE A 200 -20.72 1.79 -12.22
CA PHE A 200 -21.09 3.14 -12.58
C PHE A 200 -22.61 3.24 -12.75
N ASP A 201 -23.20 4.25 -12.13
CA ASP A 201 -24.65 4.50 -12.30
C ASP A 201 -24.88 5.18 -13.64
N CYS A 202 -25.31 4.38 -14.63
CA CYS A 202 -25.61 4.85 -15.97
C CYS A 202 -26.96 5.57 -16.03
N PRO A 203 -27.16 6.49 -17.01
CA PRO A 203 -28.48 7.02 -17.30
C PRO A 203 -29.53 5.94 -17.54
N GLU A 204 -30.81 6.23 -17.24
CA GLU A 204 -31.90 5.26 -17.28
C GLU A 204 -31.93 4.40 -18.54
N GLY A 205 -31.99 3.09 -18.34
CA GLY A 205 -32.13 2.09 -19.40
C GLY A 205 -30.87 1.74 -20.17
N LEU A 206 -29.71 2.28 -19.79
CA LEU A 206 -28.43 1.97 -20.46
C LEU A 206 -27.57 1.05 -19.58
N SER A 207 -26.94 0.06 -20.24
CA SER A 207 -25.81 -0.67 -19.64
C SER A 207 -24.54 0.20 -19.67
N GLU A 208 -23.52 -0.16 -18.86
CA GLU A 208 -22.20 0.50 -18.90
C GLU A 208 -21.57 0.42 -20.30
N GLU A 209 -21.73 -0.72 -20.98
CA GLU A 209 -21.26 -0.89 -22.36
C GLU A 209 -21.96 0.09 -23.33
N ASP A 210 -23.29 0.19 -23.25
CA ASP A 210 -24.06 1.04 -24.14
C ASP A 210 -23.78 2.53 -23.89
N TYR A 211 -23.65 2.90 -22.61
CA TYR A 211 -23.34 4.29 -22.25
C TYR A 211 -21.94 4.68 -22.71
N LEU A 212 -20.94 3.83 -22.54
CA LEU A 212 -19.59 4.06 -23.06
C LEU A 212 -19.62 4.23 -24.58
N LYS A 213 -20.39 3.42 -25.31
CA LYS A 213 -20.55 3.56 -26.76
C LYS A 213 -21.23 4.89 -27.16
N VAL A 214 -22.19 5.38 -26.35
CA VAL A 214 -22.80 6.71 -26.59
C VAL A 214 -21.73 7.80 -26.45
N LEU A 215 -20.97 7.82 -25.37
CA LEU A 215 -19.90 8.80 -25.15
C LEU A 215 -18.82 8.72 -26.25
N ALA A 216 -18.43 7.49 -26.62
CA ALA A 216 -17.46 7.30 -27.70
C ALA A 216 -17.97 7.79 -29.07
N ARG A 217 -19.28 7.65 -29.37
CA ARG A 217 -19.90 8.17 -30.58
C ARG A 217 -19.91 9.70 -30.61
N GLU A 218 -20.20 10.32 -29.48
CA GLU A 218 -20.12 11.80 -29.36
C GLU A 218 -18.68 12.27 -29.54
N GLY A 219 -17.72 11.59 -28.92
CA GLY A 219 -16.30 11.88 -29.08
C GLY A 219 -15.81 11.65 -30.51
N TRP A 220 -16.27 10.58 -31.16
CA TRP A 220 -15.97 10.32 -32.57
C TRP A 220 -16.38 11.51 -33.45
N LYS A 221 -17.61 12.04 -33.28
CA LYS A 221 -18.05 13.23 -33.99
C LYS A 221 -17.13 14.42 -33.68
N ARG A 222 -16.91 14.69 -32.37
CA ARG A 222 -16.17 15.89 -31.92
C ARG A 222 -14.69 15.86 -32.32
N HIS A 223 -14.03 14.73 -32.15
CA HIS A 223 -12.58 14.63 -32.28
C HIS A 223 -12.10 14.18 -33.67
N LEU A 224 -12.94 13.49 -34.44
CA LEU A 224 -12.55 12.93 -35.73
C LEU A 224 -13.28 13.56 -36.92
N ILE A 225 -14.62 13.73 -36.82
CA ILE A 225 -15.39 14.29 -37.92
C ILE A 225 -15.25 15.80 -37.96
N ASP A 226 -15.58 16.50 -36.85
CA ASP A 226 -15.62 17.96 -36.81
C ASP A 226 -14.22 18.58 -36.97
N THR A 227 -13.17 17.87 -36.59
CA THR A 227 -11.76 18.24 -36.78
C THR A 227 -11.23 17.90 -38.18
N GLY A 228 -11.99 17.15 -38.98
CA GLY A 228 -11.58 16.68 -40.29
C GLY A 228 -10.42 15.69 -40.32
N LYS A 229 -10.19 14.96 -39.27
CA LYS A 229 -9.16 13.89 -39.21
C LYS A 229 -9.54 12.68 -40.06
N VAL A 230 -10.82 12.36 -40.13
CA VAL A 230 -11.36 11.23 -40.92
C VAL A 230 -12.02 11.82 -42.20
N LYS A 231 -11.22 12.01 -43.23
CA LYS A 231 -11.70 12.52 -44.53
C LYS A 231 -11.91 11.42 -45.55
N LYS A 232 -11.11 10.38 -45.52
CA LYS A 232 -11.14 9.28 -46.47
C LYS A 232 -11.74 8.01 -45.84
N PRO A 233 -12.36 7.14 -46.64
CA PRO A 233 -12.89 5.85 -46.14
C PRO A 233 -11.82 5.00 -45.44
N GLU A 234 -10.58 5.01 -45.92
CA GLU A 234 -9.45 4.27 -45.38
C GLU A 234 -9.09 4.75 -43.95
N ASP A 235 -9.05 6.07 -43.75
CA ASP A 235 -8.79 6.64 -42.42
C ASP A 235 -9.90 6.20 -41.45
N LYS A 236 -11.17 6.27 -41.92
CA LYS A 236 -12.31 5.83 -41.12
C LYS A 236 -12.19 4.36 -40.71
N GLN A 237 -11.77 3.49 -41.64
CA GLN A 237 -11.62 2.08 -41.36
C GLN A 237 -10.55 1.80 -40.30
N LYS A 238 -9.37 2.47 -40.40
CA LYS A 238 -8.30 2.34 -39.41
C LYS A 238 -8.78 2.64 -37.99
N TYR A 239 -9.53 3.73 -37.81
CA TYR A 239 -10.08 4.08 -36.49
C TYR A 239 -11.17 3.10 -36.03
N LEU A 240 -12.01 2.59 -36.92
CA LEU A 240 -13.06 1.64 -36.59
C LEU A 240 -12.46 0.28 -36.15
N ASP A 241 -11.47 -0.21 -36.88
CA ASP A 241 -10.80 -1.47 -36.55
C ASP A 241 -10.14 -1.37 -35.17
N ARG A 242 -9.44 -0.25 -34.90
CA ARG A 242 -8.84 0.03 -33.60
C ARG A 242 -9.89 0.13 -32.48
N PHE A 243 -10.96 0.85 -32.70
CA PHE A 243 -12.06 0.99 -31.74
C PHE A 243 -12.68 -0.35 -31.37
N ASN A 244 -13.00 -1.18 -32.40
CA ASN A 244 -13.61 -2.48 -32.17
C ASN A 244 -12.69 -3.43 -31.43
N SER A 245 -11.40 -3.44 -31.75
CA SER A 245 -10.39 -4.24 -31.06
C SER A 245 -10.28 -3.85 -29.60
N GLU A 246 -10.15 -2.56 -29.27
CA GLU A 246 -10.07 -2.07 -27.90
C GLU A 246 -11.37 -2.35 -27.12
N LEU A 247 -12.52 -2.11 -27.75
CA LEU A 247 -13.82 -2.37 -27.12
C LEU A 247 -13.99 -3.82 -26.71
N GLN A 248 -13.54 -4.75 -27.56
CA GLN A 248 -13.60 -6.19 -27.23
C GLN A 248 -12.72 -6.51 -26.03
N VAL A 249 -11.50 -5.99 -25.98
CA VAL A 249 -10.60 -6.22 -24.84
C VAL A 249 -11.15 -5.63 -23.53
N ILE A 250 -11.74 -4.42 -23.58
CA ILE A 250 -12.39 -3.78 -22.42
C ILE A 250 -13.59 -4.61 -21.95
N LYS A 251 -14.36 -5.17 -22.90
CA LYS A 251 -15.50 -6.06 -22.61
C LYS A 251 -15.06 -7.34 -21.93
N ASP A 252 -14.07 -8.02 -22.47
CA ASP A 252 -13.55 -9.29 -21.94
C ASP A 252 -12.95 -9.12 -20.54
N ALA A 253 -12.40 -7.95 -20.24
CA ALA A 253 -11.87 -7.58 -18.94
C ALA A 253 -12.92 -6.96 -17.98
N ASN A 254 -14.16 -6.74 -18.43
CA ASN A 254 -15.24 -6.10 -17.67
C ASN A 254 -14.85 -4.71 -17.11
N LEU A 255 -14.18 -3.87 -17.91
CA LEU A 255 -13.62 -2.60 -17.47
C LEU A 255 -14.51 -1.37 -17.78
N PHE A 256 -15.73 -1.54 -18.27
CA PHE A 256 -16.60 -0.42 -18.66
C PHE A 256 -16.84 0.55 -17.52
N GLY A 257 -17.21 0.06 -16.32
CA GLY A 257 -17.42 0.90 -15.14
C GLY A 257 -16.17 1.69 -14.75
N TYR A 258 -15.00 1.07 -14.84
CA TYR A 258 -13.73 1.75 -14.57
C TYR A 258 -13.50 2.95 -15.51
N PHE A 259 -13.70 2.77 -16.84
CA PHE A 259 -13.55 3.85 -17.80
C PHE A 259 -14.58 4.96 -17.57
N LEU A 260 -15.82 4.61 -17.25
CA LEU A 260 -16.89 5.57 -17.01
C LEU A 260 -16.63 6.41 -15.74
N ILE A 261 -16.12 5.81 -14.67
CA ILE A 261 -15.73 6.53 -13.46
C ILE A 261 -14.60 7.51 -13.75
N VAL A 262 -13.56 7.10 -14.48
CA VAL A 262 -12.45 7.99 -14.82
C VAL A 262 -12.92 9.12 -15.73
N GLN A 263 -13.78 8.82 -16.71
CA GLN A 263 -14.38 9.83 -17.57
C GLN A 263 -15.20 10.85 -16.78
N ASP A 264 -15.98 10.40 -15.82
CA ASP A 264 -16.79 11.27 -14.97
C ASP A 264 -15.92 12.19 -14.12
N ILE A 265 -14.80 11.71 -13.59
CA ILE A 265 -13.85 12.54 -12.85
C ILE A 265 -13.30 13.65 -13.76
N ILE A 266 -12.84 13.29 -14.95
CA ILE A 266 -12.30 14.27 -15.92
C ILE A 266 -13.38 15.29 -16.31
N ARG A 267 -14.59 14.83 -16.60
CA ARG A 267 -15.72 15.70 -16.90
C ARG A 267 -15.99 16.68 -15.75
N HIS A 268 -16.01 16.20 -14.52
CA HIS A 268 -16.20 17.04 -13.34
C HIS A 268 -15.10 18.11 -13.22
N VAL A 269 -13.84 17.71 -13.37
CA VAL A 269 -12.71 18.64 -13.32
C VAL A 269 -12.79 19.70 -14.41
N GLU A 270 -13.13 19.30 -15.64
CA GLU A 270 -13.13 20.25 -16.80
C GLU A 270 -14.39 21.11 -16.83
N HIS A 271 -15.56 20.55 -16.62
CA HIS A 271 -16.83 21.27 -16.82
C HIS A 271 -17.37 21.90 -15.53
N ASP A 272 -17.34 21.16 -14.42
CA ASP A 272 -17.97 21.65 -13.19
C ASP A 272 -16.99 22.53 -12.38
N MET A 273 -15.70 22.15 -12.34
CA MET A 273 -14.68 22.93 -11.64
C MET A 273 -13.99 23.99 -12.52
N GLY A 274 -14.17 23.95 -13.85
CA GLY A 274 -13.53 24.86 -14.80
C GLY A 274 -12.02 24.77 -14.83
N CYS A 275 -11.45 23.62 -14.49
CA CYS A 275 -10.02 23.34 -14.48
C CYS A 275 -9.62 22.53 -15.71
N LEU A 276 -8.37 22.67 -16.15
CA LEU A 276 -7.83 21.78 -17.17
C LEU A 276 -7.40 20.47 -16.50
N ALA A 277 -7.94 19.35 -16.97
CA ALA A 277 -7.32 18.06 -16.78
C ALA A 277 -6.21 17.90 -17.82
N GLY A 278 -5.07 17.38 -17.43
CA GLY A 278 -3.92 17.24 -18.32
C GLY A 278 -4.21 16.42 -19.58
N PRO A 279 -3.34 16.51 -20.62
CA PRO A 279 -3.59 15.90 -21.93
C PRO A 279 -3.60 14.36 -21.88
N GLY A 280 -3.28 13.76 -20.76
CA GLY A 280 -3.06 12.34 -20.55
C GLY A 280 -1.59 12.04 -20.31
N ARG A 281 -1.33 11.18 -19.35
CA ARG A 281 0.00 10.70 -18.96
C ARG A 281 0.07 9.19 -19.04
N GLY A 282 1.30 8.66 -18.99
CA GLY A 282 1.52 7.22 -18.89
C GLY A 282 1.00 6.45 -20.11
N SER A 283 0.53 5.25 -19.86
CA SER A 283 0.09 4.32 -20.90
C SER A 283 -1.31 4.62 -21.45
N ALA A 284 -2.15 5.35 -20.70
CA ALA A 284 -3.53 5.64 -21.09
C ALA A 284 -3.65 6.42 -22.42
N ALA A 285 -2.62 7.21 -22.79
CA ALA A 285 -2.53 7.88 -24.07
C ALA A 285 -2.53 6.92 -25.28
N GLY A 286 -2.23 5.62 -25.08
CA GLY A 286 -2.29 4.58 -26.11
C GLY A 286 -3.69 4.02 -26.39
N CYS A 287 -4.73 4.46 -25.66
CA CYS A 287 -6.10 3.97 -25.80
C CYS A 287 -6.98 4.94 -26.58
N LEU A 288 -7.52 4.49 -27.72
CA LEU A 288 -8.43 5.28 -28.54
C LEU A 288 -9.77 5.55 -27.83
N ILE A 289 -10.29 4.58 -27.10
CA ILE A 289 -11.52 4.76 -26.33
C ILE A 289 -11.33 5.85 -25.28
N SER A 290 -10.20 5.89 -24.57
CA SER A 290 -9.87 6.97 -23.63
C SER A 290 -9.84 8.34 -24.30
N TYR A 291 -9.31 8.45 -25.52
CA TYR A 291 -9.32 9.67 -26.31
C TYR A 291 -10.74 10.09 -26.71
N LEU A 292 -11.53 9.14 -27.22
CA LEU A 292 -12.89 9.43 -27.69
C LEU A 292 -13.81 9.88 -26.56
N ILE A 293 -13.75 9.24 -25.40
CA ILE A 293 -14.59 9.63 -24.24
C ILE A 293 -14.01 10.80 -23.42
N GLY A 294 -12.87 11.35 -23.84
CA GLY A 294 -12.28 12.57 -23.30
C GLY A 294 -11.39 12.39 -22.08
N ILE A 295 -11.02 11.17 -21.72
CA ILE A 295 -10.04 10.89 -20.64
C ILE A 295 -8.66 11.42 -21.02
N THR A 296 -8.24 11.20 -22.28
CA THR A 296 -6.99 11.73 -22.81
C THR A 296 -7.26 12.70 -23.96
N LYS A 297 -6.29 13.58 -24.27
CA LYS A 297 -6.39 14.56 -25.35
C LYS A 297 -5.44 14.21 -26.51
N ILE A 298 -4.77 13.07 -26.44
CA ILE A 298 -3.79 12.60 -27.43
C ILE A 298 -4.46 11.53 -28.29
N ASP A 299 -4.40 11.69 -29.59
CA ASP A 299 -4.92 10.73 -30.55
C ASP A 299 -3.92 9.58 -30.78
N PRO A 300 -4.18 8.37 -30.26
CA PRO A 300 -3.21 7.28 -30.35
C PRO A 300 -3.01 6.76 -31.77
N VAL A 301 -3.98 6.97 -32.66
CA VAL A 301 -3.89 6.51 -34.05
C VAL A 301 -3.03 7.44 -34.89
N GLU A 302 -3.08 8.75 -34.62
CA GLU A 302 -2.25 9.76 -35.25
C GLU A 302 -0.77 9.57 -34.90
N TYR A 303 -0.46 9.23 -33.64
CA TYR A 303 0.91 9.06 -33.14
C TYR A 303 1.38 7.59 -33.14
N ASP A 304 0.62 6.68 -33.73
CA ASP A 304 0.92 5.26 -33.82
C ASP A 304 1.24 4.59 -32.46
N LEU A 305 0.48 4.96 -31.42
CA LEU A 305 0.64 4.45 -30.08
C LEU A 305 -0.03 3.06 -29.93
N LEU A 306 0.64 2.15 -29.22
CA LEU A 306 0.18 0.78 -29.04
C LEU A 306 -0.77 0.67 -27.84
N PHE A 307 -1.94 0.07 -28.04
CA PHE A 307 -2.92 -0.21 -26.98
C PHE A 307 -2.40 -1.23 -25.97
N GLU A 308 -1.61 -2.18 -26.40
CA GLU A 308 -1.05 -3.26 -25.59
C GLU A 308 -0.11 -2.74 -24.50
N ARG A 309 0.41 -1.51 -24.64
CA ARG A 309 1.17 -0.83 -23.59
C ARG A 309 0.27 -0.33 -22.47
N PHE A 310 -0.97 0.02 -22.79
CA PHE A 310 -1.96 0.45 -21.81
C PHE A 310 -2.58 -0.76 -21.10
N TYR A 311 -3.07 -1.74 -21.87
CA TYR A 311 -3.67 -2.93 -21.31
C TYR A 311 -3.26 -4.18 -22.09
N ASN A 312 -2.81 -5.20 -21.36
CA ASN A 312 -2.46 -6.50 -21.93
C ASN A 312 -3.10 -7.59 -21.08
N ALA A 313 -4.08 -8.29 -21.65
CA ALA A 313 -4.78 -9.40 -21.01
C ALA A 313 -3.84 -10.55 -20.58
N GLY A 314 -2.67 -10.68 -21.20
CA GLY A 314 -1.64 -11.65 -20.82
C GLY A 314 -0.99 -11.40 -19.45
N ARG A 315 -1.27 -10.27 -18.82
CA ARG A 315 -0.86 -9.96 -17.42
C ARG A 315 -1.88 -10.48 -16.40
N ASN A 316 -3.06 -10.88 -16.83
CA ASN A 316 -4.03 -11.50 -15.95
C ASN A 316 -3.57 -12.91 -15.60
N THR A 317 -3.49 -13.20 -14.29
CA THR A 317 -3.28 -14.55 -13.76
C THR A 317 -4.61 -15.08 -13.24
N ASP A 318 -4.72 -16.41 -13.06
CA ASP A 318 -5.94 -17.06 -12.57
C ASP A 318 -6.48 -16.35 -11.32
N GLY A 319 -7.66 -15.71 -11.46
CA GLY A 319 -8.32 -14.95 -10.40
C GLY A 319 -7.82 -13.52 -10.17
N HIS A 320 -6.85 -13.01 -10.95
CA HIS A 320 -6.32 -11.65 -10.82
C HIS A 320 -6.45 -10.87 -12.14
N VAL A 321 -7.38 -9.93 -12.20
CA VAL A 321 -7.47 -8.94 -13.28
C VAL A 321 -6.52 -7.79 -12.95
N SER A 322 -5.49 -7.60 -13.77
CA SER A 322 -4.61 -6.42 -13.66
C SER A 322 -5.36 -5.19 -14.19
N LEU A 323 -5.73 -4.28 -13.31
CA LEU A 323 -6.35 -3.03 -13.73
C LEU A 323 -5.31 -2.16 -14.46
N PRO A 324 -5.71 -1.51 -15.58
CA PRO A 324 -4.86 -0.50 -16.21
C PRO A 324 -4.75 0.72 -15.30
N ASP A 325 -3.59 1.37 -15.34
CA ASP A 325 -3.34 2.60 -14.60
C ASP A 325 -3.65 3.81 -15.49
N ILE A 326 -4.57 4.66 -15.04
CA ILE A 326 -4.93 5.92 -15.72
C ILE A 326 -4.54 7.08 -14.83
N ASP A 327 -3.42 7.70 -15.18
CA ASP A 327 -2.93 8.90 -14.50
C ASP A 327 -3.73 10.14 -14.93
N MET A 328 -4.19 10.90 -13.93
CA MET A 328 -4.89 12.18 -14.16
C MET A 328 -4.13 13.32 -13.49
N ASP A 329 -3.89 14.39 -14.24
CA ASP A 329 -3.31 15.62 -13.71
C ASP A 329 -4.42 16.60 -13.33
N VAL A 330 -4.45 17.00 -12.08
CA VAL A 330 -5.41 17.99 -11.54
C VAL A 330 -4.62 19.08 -10.82
N PRO A 331 -5.04 20.36 -10.86
CA PRO A 331 -4.38 21.41 -10.11
C PRO A 331 -4.25 21.06 -8.63
N GLY A 332 -3.04 21.11 -8.08
CA GLY A 332 -2.75 20.60 -6.72
C GLY A 332 -3.64 21.21 -5.64
N LYS A 333 -3.99 22.49 -5.76
CA LYS A 333 -4.90 23.19 -4.83
C LYS A 333 -6.37 22.72 -4.90
N ARG A 334 -6.74 21.97 -5.93
CA ARG A 334 -8.11 21.50 -6.19
C ARG A 334 -8.24 19.98 -6.03
N ARG A 335 -7.16 19.32 -5.61
CA ARG A 335 -7.15 17.84 -5.42
C ARG A 335 -8.18 17.38 -4.40
N ASP A 336 -8.28 18.09 -3.29
CA ASP A 336 -9.21 17.74 -2.21
C ASP A 336 -10.66 17.90 -2.65
N ASP A 337 -10.98 18.92 -3.47
CA ASP A 337 -12.31 19.11 -4.04
C ASP A 337 -12.73 17.91 -4.91
N VAL A 338 -11.79 17.32 -5.67
CA VAL A 338 -12.05 16.11 -6.46
C VAL A 338 -12.31 14.90 -5.56
N ILE A 339 -11.54 14.75 -4.48
CA ILE A 339 -11.75 13.67 -3.51
C ILE A 339 -13.11 13.81 -2.83
N ASP A 340 -13.50 15.02 -2.47
CA ASP A 340 -14.80 15.29 -1.86
C ASP A 340 -15.97 15.05 -2.84
N TYR A 341 -15.79 15.38 -4.12
CA TYR A 341 -16.75 15.01 -5.17
C TYR A 341 -16.94 13.49 -5.24
N LEU A 342 -15.84 12.73 -5.26
CA LEU A 342 -15.89 11.27 -5.30
C LEU A 342 -16.59 10.69 -4.07
N LYS A 343 -16.25 11.18 -2.86
CA LYS A 343 -16.91 10.77 -1.62
C LYS A 343 -18.40 11.11 -1.62
N GLY A 344 -18.77 12.25 -2.19
CA GLY A 344 -20.17 12.65 -2.32
C GLY A 344 -20.95 11.79 -3.31
N LYS A 345 -20.34 11.42 -4.44
CA LYS A 345 -20.98 10.67 -5.52
C LYS A 345 -21.03 9.17 -5.25
N TYR A 346 -19.90 8.59 -4.83
CA TYR A 346 -19.77 7.13 -4.66
C TYR A 346 -19.91 6.66 -3.22
N GLY A 347 -20.00 7.57 -2.26
CA GLY A 347 -20.11 7.27 -0.83
C GLY A 347 -18.75 7.31 -0.13
N LYS A 348 -18.74 7.80 1.10
CA LYS A 348 -17.51 7.94 1.91
C LYS A 348 -16.82 6.60 2.17
N ASP A 349 -17.59 5.52 2.30
CA ASP A 349 -17.09 4.18 2.58
C ASP A 349 -16.51 3.47 1.35
N HIS A 350 -16.69 4.05 0.14
CA HIS A 350 -16.20 3.52 -1.12
C HIS A 350 -15.00 4.29 -1.68
N VAL A 351 -14.58 5.36 -1.01
CA VAL A 351 -13.48 6.21 -1.47
C VAL A 351 -12.44 6.37 -0.38
N SER A 352 -11.24 5.87 -0.62
CA SER A 352 -10.10 6.01 0.30
C SER A 352 -8.82 6.39 -0.44
N GLN A 353 -7.92 7.07 0.26
CA GLN A 353 -6.59 7.34 -0.25
C GLN A 353 -5.66 6.19 0.14
N MET A 354 -4.89 5.69 -0.81
CA MET A 354 -3.90 4.66 -0.54
C MET A 354 -2.65 5.25 0.11
N ILE A 355 -2.17 4.59 1.16
CA ILE A 355 -0.89 4.92 1.79
C ILE A 355 0.23 4.31 0.95
N THR A 356 1.26 5.11 0.67
CA THR A 356 2.49 4.67 0.03
C THR A 356 3.67 4.76 0.99
N PHE A 357 4.53 3.75 0.98
CA PHE A 357 5.73 3.72 1.81
C PHE A 357 6.96 4.04 0.97
N GLY A 358 7.64 5.14 1.31
CA GLY A 358 8.96 5.45 0.75
C GLY A 358 10.02 4.53 1.35
N ARG A 359 10.92 4.00 0.52
CA ARG A 359 12.07 3.22 0.96
C ARG A 359 13.35 4.00 0.70
N LEU A 360 14.23 4.00 1.68
CA LEU A 360 15.61 4.43 1.44
C LEU A 360 16.33 3.31 0.72
N GLN A 361 16.79 3.57 -0.50
CA GLN A 361 17.50 2.61 -1.34
C GLN A 361 18.82 3.19 -1.82
N GLY A 362 19.74 2.31 -2.20
CA GLY A 362 20.98 2.68 -2.83
C GLY A 362 21.73 3.81 -2.10
N ARG A 363 21.99 4.87 -2.84
CA ARG A 363 22.73 6.04 -2.34
C ARG A 363 22.18 6.65 -1.06
N SER A 364 20.85 6.75 -0.95
CA SER A 364 20.20 7.38 0.22
C SER A 364 20.35 6.52 1.48
N ALA A 365 20.25 5.20 1.36
CA ALA A 365 20.44 4.28 2.47
C ALA A 365 21.87 4.33 3.01
N ILE A 366 22.87 4.29 2.10
CA ILE A 366 24.29 4.39 2.48
C ILE A 366 24.58 5.72 3.16
N LYS A 367 24.10 6.84 2.61
CA LYS A 367 24.27 8.16 3.24
C LYS A 367 23.72 8.19 4.66
N GLU A 368 22.54 7.64 4.88
CA GLU A 368 21.94 7.61 6.21
C GLU A 368 22.75 6.75 7.18
N VAL A 369 23.23 5.58 6.76
CA VAL A 369 24.10 4.72 7.59
C VAL A 369 25.42 5.43 7.92
N LEU A 370 26.08 6.05 6.95
CA LEU A 370 27.32 6.81 7.17
C LEU A 370 27.10 7.97 8.15
N ARG A 371 26.00 8.71 7.98
CA ARG A 371 25.62 9.81 8.89
C ARG A 371 25.39 9.32 10.32
N ILE A 372 24.68 8.22 10.49
CA ILE A 372 24.36 7.69 11.83
C ILE A 372 25.61 7.19 12.55
N ASN A 373 26.54 6.57 11.81
CA ASN A 373 27.80 6.10 12.38
C ASN A 373 28.83 7.22 12.58
N ASP A 374 28.54 8.47 12.12
CA ASP A 374 29.48 9.59 12.12
C ASP A 374 30.83 9.23 11.45
N ALA A 375 30.71 8.44 10.35
CA ALA A 375 31.83 7.76 9.73
C ALA A 375 32.69 8.70 8.84
N CYS A 376 32.09 9.76 8.32
CA CYS A 376 32.75 10.71 7.43
C CYS A 376 32.00 12.04 7.39
N SER A 377 32.66 13.09 6.88
CA SER A 377 32.05 14.39 6.63
C SER A 377 31.02 14.34 5.50
N PHE A 378 30.15 15.34 5.41
CA PHE A 378 29.14 15.44 4.36
C PHE A 378 29.75 15.46 2.94
N GLY A 379 30.92 16.12 2.77
CA GLY A 379 31.64 16.15 1.50
C GLY A 379 32.16 14.79 1.09
N GLU A 380 32.79 14.07 2.00
CA GLU A 380 33.27 12.70 1.78
C GLU A 380 32.12 11.73 1.50
N MET A 381 31.03 11.82 2.25
CA MET A 381 29.82 11.03 2.05
C MET A 381 29.27 11.19 0.62
N ASN A 382 29.21 12.42 0.11
CA ASN A 382 28.78 12.69 -1.25
C ASN A 382 29.75 12.14 -2.29
N ALA A 383 31.06 12.23 -2.03
CA ALA A 383 32.08 11.68 -2.92
C ALA A 383 32.00 10.15 -3.01
N ILE A 384 31.94 9.47 -1.86
CA ILE A 384 31.82 8.00 -1.76
C ILE A 384 30.56 7.49 -2.48
N THR A 385 29.45 8.18 -2.31
CA THR A 385 28.16 7.71 -2.85
C THR A 385 27.85 8.20 -4.27
N LYS A 386 28.72 8.99 -4.90
CA LYS A 386 28.48 9.60 -6.21
C LYS A 386 28.28 8.56 -7.32
N SER A 387 29.04 7.48 -7.29
CA SER A 387 29.00 6.40 -8.27
C SER A 387 27.83 5.44 -8.09
N ILE A 388 27.13 5.50 -6.95
CA ILE A 388 26.06 4.58 -6.61
C ILE A 388 24.73 5.11 -7.18
N PRO A 389 24.01 4.34 -8.01
CA PRO A 389 22.69 4.71 -8.49
C PRO A 389 21.70 4.91 -7.33
N ASN A 390 20.69 5.79 -7.50
CA ASN A 390 19.69 6.04 -6.46
C ASN A 390 18.86 4.81 -6.12
N GLU A 391 18.58 3.97 -7.11
CA GLU A 391 17.70 2.79 -7.03
C GLU A 391 18.48 1.47 -6.97
N ALA A 392 19.80 1.53 -6.80
CA ALA A 392 20.62 0.31 -6.76
C ALA A 392 20.25 -0.56 -5.56
N ASP A 393 20.04 -1.85 -5.80
CA ASP A 393 20.13 -2.83 -4.73
C ASP A 393 21.61 -2.96 -4.32
N ILE A 394 21.89 -2.62 -3.05
CA ILE A 394 23.27 -2.57 -2.54
C ILE A 394 23.87 -3.97 -2.47
N SER A 395 23.06 -5.02 -2.32
CA SER A 395 23.52 -6.41 -2.28
C SER A 395 24.22 -6.81 -3.59
N ASP A 396 23.74 -6.32 -4.72
CA ASP A 396 24.28 -6.65 -6.04
C ASP A 396 25.57 -5.90 -6.37
N GLN A 397 25.91 -4.85 -5.60
CA GLN A 397 27.11 -4.01 -5.83
C GLN A 397 28.24 -4.29 -4.83
N LEU A 398 27.98 -5.08 -3.80
CA LEU A 398 29.00 -5.50 -2.83
C LEU A 398 29.54 -6.91 -3.12
N ALA A 399 28.99 -7.60 -4.12
CA ALA A 399 29.49 -8.87 -4.65
C ALA A 399 30.48 -8.61 -5.79
#